data_e6978b7bd7849fbdcb4e7ea7b1009f23
#
_entry.id   e6978b7bd7849fbdcb4e7ea7b1009f23
#
_cell.length_a   1.000
_cell.length_b   1.000
_cell.length_c   1.000
_cell.angle_alpha   90.00
_cell.angle_beta   90.00
_cell.angle_gamma   90.00
#
_symmetry.space_group_name_H-M   'P 1'
#
loop_
_entity.id
_entity.type
_entity.pdbx_description
1 polymer ?
#
loop_
_entity_poly.entity_id
_entity_poly.type
_entity_poly.pdbx_seq_one_letter_code
_entity_poly.pdbx_strand_id
1 'polypeptide(L)'
;MNELGKLTDKNHLLLTELALATGFRRSELLSLTWRNLDLKKNYYMYRKNCAARDSSPEIRVVPMPDKAREIIEELQKREGRIIDLTKGAARHGFDRARKKAGLETLRFHDLRHIAISRMWNSGMNALEISACSGHRDIKMLMRYSHFQLSI
;
A
#
# COMPACT_ATOMS: atom_id res chain seq x y z
N MET A 1 -24.88 -14.94 4.10
CA MET A 1 -23.56 -14.65 3.46
C MET A 1 -22.67 -15.84 3.69
N ASN A 2 -22.14 -16.46 2.63
CA ASN A 2 -21.26 -17.62 2.79
C ASN A 2 -19.86 -17.19 3.29
N GLU A 3 -19.07 -18.13 3.82
CA GLU A 3 -17.73 -17.86 4.36
C GLU A 3 -16.78 -17.21 3.32
N LEU A 4 -16.92 -17.57 2.04
CA LEU A 4 -16.15 -17.00 0.94
C LEU A 4 -16.41 -15.49 0.79
N GLY A 5 -17.65 -15.04 0.92
CA GLY A 5 -18.01 -13.63 0.89
C GLY A 5 -17.38 -12.84 2.04
N LYS A 6 -17.37 -13.41 3.24
CA LYS A 6 -16.74 -12.80 4.41
C LYS A 6 -15.22 -12.68 4.27
N LEU A 7 -14.56 -13.70 3.72
CA LEU A 7 -13.12 -13.67 3.45
C LEU A 7 -12.76 -12.63 2.39
N THR A 8 -13.57 -12.50 1.35
CA THR A 8 -13.36 -11.51 0.29
C THR A 8 -13.48 -10.09 0.84
N ASP A 9 -14.46 -9.83 1.70
CA ASP A 9 -14.62 -8.51 2.33
C ASP A 9 -13.45 -8.16 3.25
N LYS A 10 -12.93 -9.12 4.01
CA LYS A 10 -11.73 -8.94 4.84
C LYS A 10 -10.49 -8.59 4.00
N ASN A 11 -10.28 -9.27 2.88
CA ASN A 11 -9.15 -8.97 2.00
C ASN A 11 -9.27 -7.59 1.31
N HIS A 12 -10.50 -7.14 1.00
CA HIS A 12 -10.71 -5.80 0.46
C HIS A 12 -10.44 -4.71 1.51
N LEU A 13 -10.86 -4.94 2.76
CA LEU A 13 -10.55 -4.05 3.88
C LEU A 13 -9.04 -3.99 4.10
N LEU A 14 -8.37 -5.14 4.20
CA LEU A 14 -6.93 -5.25 4.37
C LEU A 14 -6.16 -4.51 3.26
N LEU A 15 -6.57 -4.67 2.00
CA LEU A 15 -5.98 -3.97 0.87
C LEU A 15 -6.07 -2.45 1.03
N THR A 16 -7.23 -1.95 1.46
CA THR A 16 -7.48 -0.51 1.66
C THR A 16 -6.67 0.04 2.84
N GLU A 17 -6.66 -0.67 3.96
CA GLU A 17 -5.91 -0.27 5.15
C GLU A 17 -4.40 -0.22 4.89
N LEU A 18 -3.86 -1.25 4.23
CA LEU A 18 -2.45 -1.26 3.84
C LEU A 18 -2.12 -0.18 2.81
N ALA A 19 -3.02 0.12 1.86
CA ALA A 19 -2.82 1.23 0.93
C ALA A 19 -2.71 2.58 1.66
N LEU A 20 -3.56 2.82 2.66
CA LEU A 20 -3.55 4.04 3.48
C LEU A 20 -2.35 4.10 4.45
N ALA A 21 -1.85 2.96 4.90
CA ALA A 21 -0.71 2.89 5.81
C ALA A 21 0.64 3.03 5.09
N THR A 22 0.76 2.51 3.88
CA THR A 22 2.04 2.41 3.15
C THR A 22 2.18 3.40 2.00
N GLY A 23 1.09 3.84 1.41
CA GLY A 23 1.10 4.58 0.15
C GLY A 23 1.54 3.74 -1.07
N PHE A 24 1.56 2.42 -0.97
CA PHE A 24 1.91 1.53 -2.07
C PHE A 24 0.88 1.56 -3.19
N ARG A 25 1.33 1.24 -4.39
CA ARG A 25 0.42 1.01 -5.51
C ARG A 25 -0.34 -0.30 -5.31
N ARG A 26 -1.56 -0.38 -5.84
CA ARG A 26 -2.39 -1.58 -5.73
C ARG A 26 -1.66 -2.86 -6.21
N SER A 27 -0.93 -2.77 -7.31
CA SER A 27 -0.16 -3.91 -7.83
C SER A 27 0.98 -4.34 -6.91
N GLU A 28 1.61 -3.41 -6.21
CA GLU A 28 2.65 -3.68 -5.22
C GLU A 28 2.05 -4.43 -4.03
N LEU A 29 0.93 -3.94 -3.49
CA LEU A 29 0.21 -4.58 -2.38
C LEU A 29 -0.25 -5.99 -2.72
N LEU A 30 -0.83 -6.19 -3.90
CA LEU A 30 -1.28 -7.51 -4.36
C LEU A 30 -0.14 -8.50 -4.63
N SER A 31 1.10 -8.02 -4.78
CA SER A 31 2.28 -8.85 -4.96
C SER A 31 2.99 -9.21 -3.66
N LEU A 32 2.61 -8.61 -2.52
CA LEU A 32 3.23 -8.88 -1.24
C LEU A 32 2.98 -10.30 -0.77
N THR A 33 4.07 -10.94 -0.34
CA THR A 33 4.04 -12.27 0.28
C THR A 33 4.73 -12.23 1.63
N TRP A 34 4.45 -13.19 2.50
CA TRP A 34 5.13 -13.32 3.78
C TRP A 34 6.65 -13.44 3.64
N ARG A 35 7.13 -14.04 2.54
CA ARG A 35 8.57 -14.15 2.23
C ARG A 35 9.24 -12.80 1.95
N ASN A 36 8.46 -11.78 1.59
CA ASN A 36 8.97 -10.45 1.31
C ASN A 36 9.06 -9.56 2.55
N LEU A 37 8.60 -10.04 3.70
CA LEU A 37 8.55 -9.26 4.95
C LEU A 37 9.68 -9.67 5.89
N ASP A 38 10.30 -8.67 6.50
CA ASP A 38 11.11 -8.85 7.71
C ASP A 38 10.54 -7.98 8.83
N LEU A 39 9.65 -8.59 9.63
CA LEU A 39 8.97 -7.90 10.73
C LEU A 39 9.94 -7.50 11.85
N LYS A 40 11.07 -8.20 12.01
CA LYS A 40 12.09 -7.86 13.02
C LYS A 40 12.84 -6.58 12.65
N LYS A 41 13.11 -6.39 11.37
CA LYS A 41 13.85 -5.25 10.85
C LYS A 41 12.95 -4.14 10.29
N ASN A 42 11.63 -4.31 10.35
CA ASN A 42 10.63 -3.35 9.88
C ASN A 42 10.80 -2.94 8.42
N TYR A 43 10.90 -3.90 7.50
CA TYR A 43 10.94 -3.60 6.08
C TYR A 43 10.23 -4.63 5.19
N TYR A 44 9.89 -4.22 3.97
CA TYR A 44 9.51 -5.09 2.87
C TYR A 44 10.64 -5.21 1.87
N MET A 45 10.77 -6.38 1.27
CA MET A 45 11.56 -6.55 0.06
C MET A 45 10.62 -6.58 -1.15
N TYR A 46 10.66 -5.54 -1.94
CA TYR A 46 9.88 -5.49 -3.18
C TYR A 46 10.78 -5.84 -4.37
N ARG A 47 10.39 -6.88 -5.09
CA ARG A 47 11.04 -7.28 -6.34
C ARG A 47 10.28 -6.65 -7.50
N LYS A 48 10.88 -5.67 -8.14
CA LYS A 48 10.35 -5.09 -9.36
C LYS A 48 10.58 -6.07 -10.51
N ASN A 49 9.51 -6.61 -11.09
CA ASN A 49 9.59 -7.31 -12.34
C ASN A 49 9.85 -6.28 -13.45
N CYS A 50 11.11 -6.16 -13.87
CA CYS A 50 11.46 -5.36 -15.03
C CYS A 50 10.98 -6.09 -16.26
N ALA A 51 10.08 -5.48 -17.02
CA ALA A 51 9.59 -6.00 -18.30
C ALA A 51 10.64 -5.92 -19.43
N ALA A 52 11.78 -5.30 -19.17
CA ALA A 52 12.88 -5.22 -20.13
C ALA A 52 13.73 -6.50 -20.07
N ARG A 53 13.97 -7.11 -21.22
CA ARG A 53 14.67 -8.40 -21.39
C ARG A 53 16.09 -8.49 -20.81
N ASP A 54 16.73 -7.35 -20.47
CA ASP A 54 18.15 -7.28 -20.06
C ASP A 54 18.38 -6.67 -18.66
N SER A 55 17.35 -6.43 -17.86
CA SER A 55 17.56 -5.90 -16.52
C SER A 55 17.38 -6.97 -15.45
N SER A 56 18.43 -7.18 -14.64
CA SER A 56 18.36 -7.95 -13.41
C SER A 56 17.20 -7.43 -12.53
N PRO A 57 16.47 -8.32 -11.85
CA PRO A 57 15.37 -7.90 -10.99
C PRO A 57 15.89 -6.98 -9.88
N GLU A 58 15.45 -5.75 -9.90
CA GLU A 58 15.77 -4.78 -8.87
C GLU A 58 15.04 -5.14 -7.58
N ILE A 59 15.80 -5.53 -6.56
CA ILE A 59 15.26 -5.72 -5.21
C ILE A 59 15.30 -4.36 -4.51
N ARG A 60 14.14 -3.90 -4.10
CA ARG A 60 14.02 -2.67 -3.32
C ARG A 60 13.62 -3.02 -1.89
N VAL A 61 14.41 -2.56 -0.94
CA VAL A 61 14.08 -2.61 0.49
C VAL A 61 13.31 -1.34 0.83
N VAL A 62 12.12 -1.50 1.40
CA VAL A 62 11.22 -0.40 1.73
C VAL A 62 10.92 -0.45 3.22
N PRO A 63 11.13 0.65 3.97
CA PRO A 63 10.75 0.73 5.37
C PRO A 63 9.25 0.46 5.54
N MET A 64 8.90 -0.28 6.59
CA MET A 64 7.52 -0.59 6.94
C MET A 64 7.03 0.42 7.97
N PRO A 65 6.03 1.27 7.65
CA PRO A 65 5.41 2.13 8.64
C PRO A 65 4.80 1.31 9.80
N ASP A 66 4.87 1.82 11.02
CA ASP A 66 4.38 1.11 12.22
C ASP A 66 2.93 0.65 12.08
N LYS A 67 2.08 1.51 11.50
CA LYS A 67 0.67 1.15 11.27
C LYS A 67 0.49 -0.04 10.33
N ALA A 68 1.31 -0.15 9.29
CA ALA A 68 1.27 -1.30 8.38
C ALA A 68 1.78 -2.56 9.08
N ARG A 69 2.79 -2.43 9.94
CA ARG A 69 3.28 -3.54 10.76
C ARG A 69 2.21 -4.06 11.70
N GLU A 70 1.53 -3.18 12.45
CA GLU A 70 0.42 -3.55 13.35
C GLU A 70 -0.65 -4.36 12.59
N ILE A 71 -1.11 -3.85 11.44
CA ILE A 71 -2.11 -4.53 10.60
C ILE A 71 -1.64 -5.93 10.19
N ILE A 72 -0.38 -6.08 9.79
CA ILE A 72 0.17 -7.35 9.33
C ILE A 72 0.38 -8.33 10.48
N GLU A 73 0.80 -7.84 11.66
CA GLU A 73 1.02 -8.68 12.86
C GLU A 73 -0.28 -9.30 13.37
N GLU A 74 -1.42 -8.66 13.16
CA GLU A 74 -2.74 -9.18 13.52
C GLU A 74 -3.22 -10.34 12.61
N LEU A 75 -2.57 -10.55 11.45
CA LEU A 75 -2.97 -11.60 10.54
C LEU A 75 -2.58 -12.99 11.07
N GLN A 76 -3.55 -13.90 11.09
CA GLN A 76 -3.34 -15.27 11.56
C GLN A 76 -2.53 -16.12 10.58
N LYS A 77 -2.78 -15.98 9.26
CA LYS A 77 -2.08 -16.71 8.21
C LYS A 77 -0.71 -16.09 7.98
N ARG A 78 0.33 -16.89 8.02
CA ARG A 78 1.75 -16.47 7.91
C ARG A 78 2.48 -17.04 6.69
N GLU A 79 1.77 -17.44 5.66
CA GLU A 79 2.33 -18.01 4.43
C GLU A 79 1.61 -17.53 3.19
N GLY A 80 2.28 -17.59 2.04
CA GLY A 80 1.74 -17.18 0.76
C GLY A 80 1.59 -15.68 0.61
N ARG A 81 0.51 -15.24 -0.04
CA ARG A 81 0.19 -13.83 -0.27
C ARG A 81 -0.42 -13.21 0.98
N ILE A 82 -0.06 -11.96 1.26
CA ILE A 82 -0.67 -11.17 2.35
C ILE A 82 -2.14 -10.88 2.02
N ILE A 83 -2.40 -10.45 0.78
CA ILE A 83 -3.74 -10.13 0.27
C ILE A 83 -4.08 -11.14 -0.80
N ASP A 84 -5.08 -11.95 -0.53
CA ASP A 84 -5.52 -13.00 -1.46
C ASP A 84 -6.67 -12.50 -2.36
N LEU A 85 -6.32 -11.61 -3.26
CA LEU A 85 -7.22 -11.06 -4.28
C LEU A 85 -6.55 -11.05 -5.65
N THR A 86 -7.35 -11.30 -6.69
CA THR A 86 -6.93 -11.01 -8.06
C THR A 86 -7.03 -9.50 -8.34
N LYS A 87 -6.35 -9.02 -9.37
CA LYS A 87 -6.44 -7.61 -9.79
C LYS A 87 -7.89 -7.19 -10.11
N GLY A 88 -8.64 -8.07 -10.75
CA GLY A 88 -10.05 -7.86 -11.07
C GLY A 88 -10.92 -7.80 -9.82
N ALA A 89 -10.80 -8.76 -8.90
CA ALA A 89 -11.53 -8.77 -7.64
C ALA A 89 -11.25 -7.51 -6.81
N ALA A 90 -9.97 -7.12 -6.69
CA ALA A 90 -9.57 -5.91 -5.97
C ALA A 90 -10.20 -4.64 -6.56
N ARG A 91 -10.25 -4.53 -7.90
CA ARG A 91 -10.90 -3.41 -8.59
C ARG A 91 -12.40 -3.39 -8.32
N HIS A 92 -13.08 -4.49 -8.59
CA HIS A 92 -14.55 -4.56 -8.45
C HIS A 92 -15.00 -4.39 -6.99
N GLY A 93 -14.25 -4.93 -6.03
CA GLY A 93 -14.56 -4.77 -4.61
C GLY A 93 -14.44 -3.32 -4.15
N PHE A 94 -13.38 -2.63 -4.55
CA PHE A 94 -13.21 -1.22 -4.25
C PHE A 94 -14.30 -0.36 -4.91
N ASP A 95 -14.63 -0.62 -6.18
CA ASP A 95 -15.68 0.11 -6.89
C ASP A 95 -17.06 -0.05 -6.23
N ARG A 96 -17.38 -1.24 -5.74
CA ARG A 96 -18.63 -1.47 -4.98
C ARG A 96 -18.63 -0.73 -3.65
N ALA A 97 -17.50 -0.81 -2.90
CA ALA A 97 -17.38 -0.18 -1.60
C ALA A 97 -17.52 1.35 -1.69
N ARG A 98 -16.80 1.99 -2.62
CA ARG A 98 -16.86 3.44 -2.81
C ARG A 98 -18.24 3.93 -3.23
N LYS A 99 -18.96 3.20 -4.11
CA LYS A 99 -20.33 3.53 -4.51
C LYS A 99 -21.28 3.42 -3.33
N LYS A 100 -21.19 2.34 -2.54
CA LYS A 100 -22.00 2.15 -1.34
C LYS A 100 -21.78 3.24 -0.29
N ALA A 101 -20.57 3.78 -0.22
CA ALA A 101 -20.19 4.86 0.69
C ALA A 101 -20.52 6.27 0.16
N GLY A 102 -21.08 6.41 -1.05
CA GLY A 102 -21.31 7.72 -1.66
C GLY A 102 -20.04 8.45 -2.12
N LEU A 103 -18.91 7.72 -2.28
CA LEU A 103 -17.60 8.23 -2.67
C LEU A 103 -17.28 7.92 -4.14
N GLU A 104 -18.21 8.20 -5.04
CA GLU A 104 -18.12 7.75 -6.44
C GLU A 104 -16.92 8.32 -7.20
N THR A 105 -16.42 9.47 -6.81
CA THR A 105 -15.25 10.12 -7.43
C THR A 105 -13.91 9.58 -6.90
N LEU A 106 -13.92 8.88 -5.75
CA LEU A 106 -12.71 8.34 -5.13
C LEU A 106 -12.13 7.21 -5.98
N ARG A 107 -10.87 7.33 -6.35
CA ARG A 107 -10.10 6.28 -7.04
C ARG A 107 -9.17 5.58 -6.06
N PHE A 108 -8.85 4.31 -6.32
CA PHE A 108 -7.91 3.58 -5.47
C PHE A 108 -6.55 4.29 -5.35
N HIS A 109 -6.09 4.94 -6.42
CA HIS A 109 -4.83 5.68 -6.40
C HIS A 109 -4.85 6.90 -5.47
N ASP A 110 -6.04 7.44 -5.18
CA ASP A 110 -6.19 8.58 -4.27
C ASP A 110 -5.84 8.18 -2.82
N LEU A 111 -5.97 6.90 -2.46
CA LEU A 111 -5.50 6.38 -1.16
C LEU A 111 -4.00 6.59 -0.96
N ARG A 112 -3.21 6.49 -2.03
CA ARG A 112 -1.78 6.79 -2.00
C ARG A 112 -1.51 8.27 -1.73
N HIS A 113 -2.29 9.17 -2.33
CA HIS A 113 -2.20 10.61 -2.05
C HIS A 113 -2.52 10.91 -0.59
N ILE A 114 -3.56 10.29 -0.04
CA ILE A 114 -3.94 10.40 1.37
C ILE A 114 -2.81 9.88 2.28
N ALA A 115 -2.23 8.73 1.98
CA ALA A 115 -1.13 8.16 2.74
C ALA A 115 0.08 9.10 2.78
N ILE A 116 0.48 9.65 1.64
CA ILE A 116 1.61 10.58 1.53
C ILE A 116 1.33 11.86 2.33
N SER A 117 0.13 12.43 2.21
CA SER A 117 -0.27 13.61 3.01
C SER A 117 -0.20 13.34 4.51
N ARG A 118 -0.60 12.13 4.96
CA ARG A 118 -0.48 11.73 6.37
C ARG A 118 0.98 11.61 6.81
N MET A 119 1.85 11.06 5.97
CA MET A 119 3.30 10.97 6.25
C MET A 119 3.91 12.38 6.39
N TRP A 120 3.56 13.32 5.51
CA TRP A 120 3.98 14.72 5.65
C TRP A 120 3.49 15.33 6.96
N ASN A 121 2.21 15.16 7.29
CA ASN A 121 1.62 15.71 8.51
C ASN A 121 2.18 15.08 9.79
N SER A 122 2.72 13.85 9.72
CA SER A 122 3.43 13.21 10.85
C SER A 122 4.88 13.69 11.01
N GLY A 123 5.35 14.62 10.16
CA GLY A 123 6.68 15.20 10.25
C GLY A 123 7.77 14.45 9.46
N MET A 124 7.40 13.44 8.67
CA MET A 124 8.37 12.75 7.82
C MET A 124 8.90 13.69 6.72
N ASN A 125 10.20 13.63 6.46
CA ASN A 125 10.80 14.41 5.39
C ASN A 125 10.61 13.75 4.00
N ALA A 126 10.91 14.50 2.93
CA ALA A 126 10.72 14.03 1.56
C ALA A 126 11.51 12.75 1.22
N LEU A 127 12.68 12.56 1.80
CA LEU A 127 13.51 11.36 1.58
C LEU A 127 12.88 10.14 2.24
N GLU A 128 12.40 10.28 3.47
CA GLU A 128 11.70 9.21 4.20
C GLU A 128 10.42 8.81 3.47
N ILE A 129 9.61 9.77 3.05
CA ILE A 129 8.39 9.52 2.29
C ILE A 129 8.71 8.86 0.94
N SER A 130 9.78 9.30 0.25
CA SER A 130 10.24 8.68 -1.00
C SER A 130 10.66 7.22 -0.78
N ALA A 131 11.38 6.95 0.31
CA ALA A 131 11.78 5.59 0.67
C ALA A 131 10.58 4.67 0.90
N CYS A 132 9.57 5.13 1.65
CA CYS A 132 8.35 4.37 1.92
C CYS A 132 7.47 4.20 0.68
N SER A 133 7.17 5.29 -0.02
CA SER A 133 6.19 5.31 -1.10
C SER A 133 6.74 4.88 -2.45
N GLY A 134 8.06 4.92 -2.64
CA GLY A 134 8.69 4.54 -3.89
C GLY A 134 8.65 5.57 -4.98
N HIS A 135 8.54 6.83 -4.65
CA HIS A 135 8.72 7.89 -5.62
C HIS A 135 10.19 8.00 -6.01
N ARG A 136 10.48 7.97 -7.31
CA ARG A 136 11.85 8.16 -7.83
C ARG A 136 12.23 9.63 -7.88
N ASP A 137 11.25 10.50 -8.11
CA ASP A 137 11.43 11.94 -8.19
C ASP A 137 10.83 12.62 -6.96
N ILE A 138 11.69 13.19 -6.14
CA ILE A 138 11.30 13.93 -4.93
C ILE A 138 10.44 15.16 -5.28
N LYS A 139 10.61 15.75 -6.48
CA LYS A 139 9.77 16.86 -6.95
C LYS A 139 8.29 16.51 -6.98
N MET A 140 7.94 15.24 -7.24
CA MET A 140 6.56 14.77 -7.18
C MET A 140 5.98 14.82 -5.77
N LEU A 141 6.82 14.73 -4.73
CA LEU A 141 6.41 14.82 -3.34
C LEU A 141 6.24 16.27 -2.87
N MET A 142 6.90 17.22 -3.52
CA MET A 142 6.79 18.64 -3.16
C MET A 142 5.37 19.21 -3.31
N ARG A 143 4.50 18.54 -4.09
CA ARG A 143 3.07 18.90 -4.17
C ARG A 143 2.35 18.78 -2.83
N TYR A 144 2.89 17.98 -1.90
CA TYR A 144 2.31 17.74 -0.58
C TYR A 144 2.90 18.66 0.49
N SER A 145 4.01 19.38 0.22
CA SER A 145 4.67 20.26 1.18
C SER A 145 3.82 21.46 1.59
N HIS A 146 2.83 21.84 0.76
CA HIS A 146 1.93 22.95 1.06
C HIS A 146 0.97 22.69 2.23
N PHE A 147 0.79 21.41 2.63
CA PHE A 147 -0.05 21.04 3.76
C PHE A 147 0.61 21.31 5.13
N GLN A 148 1.92 21.56 5.18
CA GLN A 148 2.63 21.91 6.43
C GLN A 148 2.50 23.37 6.84
N LEU A 149 1.95 24.26 6.00
CA LEU A 149 1.91 25.70 6.26
C LEU A 149 0.61 26.18 6.92
N SER A 150 -0.22 25.28 7.41
CA SER A 150 -1.44 25.62 8.17
C SER A 150 -1.24 25.32 9.66
N ILE A 151 -0.34 26.07 10.27
CA ILE A 151 -0.29 26.22 11.73
C ILE A 151 -0.65 27.65 12.05
#